data_ca6b0ed2a8d3de11c259d6679d630043
#
_entry.id   ca6b0ed2a8d3de11c259d6679d630043
#
_cell.length_a   1.000
_cell.length_b   1.000
_cell.length_c   1.000
_cell.angle_alpha   90.00
_cell.angle_beta   90.00
_cell.angle_gamma   90.00
#
_symmetry.space_group_name_H-M   'P 1'
#
loop_
_entity.id
_entity.type
_entity.pdbx_description
1 polymer ?
#
loop_
_entity_poly.entity_id
_entity_poly.type
_entity_poly.pdbx_seq_one_letter_code
_entity_poly.pdbx_strand_id
1 'polypeptide(L)'
;MAEITRERFKVIGKNTKSMESISRPNIGYWQDAWRRIRKNRIAFFSLCLIGLYILLAIFAPMFSQYDYSTQNVNEMSQSLSSKHWFGTDSLGRDLWVRSWMGARVSLTIGFAASIINACIGYILGGISGFYGGKVDMLIQRIVDVLYGIPSMIVTILLMVVIGNGVHCLIIAMCMVGWIGSCRFVRGEVLKLRESDFVAAARILGVPDMVIIIKHILPNVMGLIITNLTMAIPGAIFQEAFLSYIGLGIKPPGCSWGVLAKEGIAQLRIHPYQVVVPAVLICTTMLALNLLGDGLRDAFDPKLRGTE
;
A
#
# COMPACT_ATOMS: atom_id res chain seq x y z
N MET A 1 -49.27 -40.56 25.80
CA MET A 1 -49.56 -39.35 25.05
C MET A 1 -49.72 -38.23 26.04
N ALA A 2 -48.81 -37.28 26.08
CA ALA A 2 -48.90 -36.12 26.96
C ALA A 2 -49.91 -35.13 26.41
N GLU A 3 -51.01 -34.89 27.15
CA GLU A 3 -52.00 -33.88 26.79
C GLU A 3 -51.38 -32.49 26.75
N ILE A 4 -51.34 -31.91 25.58
CA ILE A 4 -50.83 -30.53 25.38
C ILE A 4 -51.99 -29.60 25.78
N THR A 5 -51.90 -29.05 27.00
CA THR A 5 -52.90 -28.13 27.57
C THR A 5 -52.95 -26.82 26.75
N ARG A 6 -54.16 -26.32 26.47
CA ARG A 6 -54.43 -25.06 25.71
C ARG A 6 -53.67 -23.82 26.24
N GLU A 7 -53.23 -23.83 27.48
CA GLU A 7 -52.45 -22.75 28.08
C GLU A 7 -51.03 -22.56 27.51
N ARG A 8 -50.50 -23.57 26.78
CA ARG A 8 -49.20 -23.45 26.07
C ARG A 8 -49.26 -22.69 24.74
N PHE A 9 -50.48 -22.39 24.26
CA PHE A 9 -50.68 -21.59 23.03
C PHE A 9 -51.09 -20.15 23.39
N LYS A 10 -50.28 -19.48 24.23
CA LYS A 10 -50.40 -18.03 24.38
C LYS A 10 -49.85 -17.36 23.14
N VAL A 11 -50.68 -16.59 22.43
CA VAL A 11 -50.22 -15.67 21.38
C VAL A 11 -49.27 -14.69 22.05
N ILE A 12 -47.98 -14.88 21.86
CA ILE A 12 -46.97 -13.93 22.27
C ILE A 12 -47.07 -12.76 21.31
N GLY A 13 -47.81 -11.70 21.69
CA GLY A 13 -47.92 -10.49 20.91
C GLY A 13 -46.50 -9.95 20.62
N LYS A 14 -46.36 -9.28 19.47
CA LYS A 14 -45.11 -8.61 19.09
C LYS A 14 -44.62 -7.76 20.24
N ASN A 15 -43.49 -8.12 20.85
CA ASN A 15 -42.88 -7.32 21.90
C ASN A 15 -42.12 -6.15 21.24
N THR A 16 -42.86 -5.11 20.93
CA THR A 16 -42.34 -3.88 20.25
C THR A 16 -41.19 -3.26 21.02
N LYS A 17 -41.16 -3.37 22.35
CA LYS A 17 -40.04 -2.87 23.17
C LYS A 17 -38.73 -3.62 22.95
N SER A 18 -38.78 -4.94 22.64
CA SER A 18 -37.57 -5.69 22.32
C SER A 18 -37.09 -5.47 20.88
N MET A 19 -37.98 -5.08 19.98
CA MET A 19 -37.61 -4.73 18.58
C MET A 19 -36.95 -3.34 18.49
N GLU A 20 -37.36 -2.37 19.30
CA GLU A 20 -36.74 -1.04 19.34
C GLU A 20 -35.35 -1.04 19.99
N SER A 21 -35.08 -2.01 20.89
CA SER A 21 -33.76 -2.12 21.55
C SER A 21 -32.68 -2.73 20.66
N ILE A 22 -33.02 -3.23 19.48
CA ILE A 22 -32.06 -3.87 18.53
C ILE A 22 -31.60 -2.90 17.43
N SER A 23 -32.10 -1.67 17.40
CA SER A 23 -31.57 -0.67 16.46
C SER A 23 -30.18 -0.23 16.88
N ARG A 24 -29.15 -1.01 16.45
CA ARG A 24 -27.78 -0.55 16.54
C ARG A 24 -27.68 0.79 15.76
N PRO A 25 -26.96 1.80 16.28
CA PRO A 25 -26.76 3.05 15.55
C PRO A 25 -26.19 2.73 14.18
N ASN A 26 -26.74 3.35 13.14
CA ASN A 26 -26.31 3.14 11.76
C ASN A 26 -24.91 3.77 11.60
N ILE A 27 -23.87 2.97 11.92
CA ILE A 27 -22.48 3.41 11.84
C ILE A 27 -22.06 3.37 10.37
N GLY A 28 -21.63 4.51 9.85
CA GLY A 28 -21.14 4.60 8.47
C GLY A 28 -19.96 3.66 8.22
N TYR A 29 -19.84 3.17 6.99
CA TYR A 29 -18.80 2.22 6.54
C TYR A 29 -17.39 2.60 7.00
N TRP A 30 -17.01 3.85 6.80
CA TRP A 30 -15.67 4.38 7.17
C TRP A 30 -15.47 4.53 8.68
N GLN A 31 -16.55 4.87 9.41
CA GLN A 31 -16.48 5.00 10.86
C GLN A 31 -16.31 3.63 11.52
N ASP A 32 -16.97 2.59 11.02
CA ASP A 32 -16.81 1.23 11.51
C ASP A 32 -15.39 0.70 11.24
N ALA A 33 -14.89 0.89 10.01
CA ALA A 33 -13.51 0.53 9.66
C ALA A 33 -12.48 1.22 10.56
N TRP A 34 -12.64 2.52 10.79
CA TRP A 34 -11.74 3.28 11.68
C TRP A 34 -11.79 2.80 13.13
N ARG A 35 -12.99 2.50 13.64
CA ARG A 35 -13.17 1.94 14.98
C ARG A 35 -12.44 0.60 15.12
N ARG A 36 -12.51 -0.27 14.12
CA ARG A 36 -11.84 -1.57 14.11
C ARG A 36 -10.32 -1.44 14.04
N ILE A 37 -9.80 -0.56 13.19
CA ILE A 37 -8.35 -0.28 13.13
C ILE A 37 -7.84 0.19 14.50
N ARG A 38 -8.56 1.09 15.18
CA ARG A 38 -8.18 1.55 16.54
C ARG A 38 -8.23 0.45 17.57
N LYS A 39 -9.12 -0.53 17.43
CA LYS A 39 -9.24 -1.68 18.34
C LYS A 39 -8.12 -2.69 18.10
N ASN A 40 -7.65 -2.83 16.87
CA ASN A 40 -6.49 -3.64 16.50
C ASN A 40 -5.19 -2.88 16.87
N ARG A 41 -4.59 -3.23 18.02
CA ARG A 41 -3.39 -2.57 18.56
C ARG A 41 -2.21 -2.62 17.57
N ILE A 42 -2.06 -3.73 16.85
CA ILE A 42 -0.95 -3.93 15.92
C ILE A 42 -1.12 -3.02 14.70
N ALA A 43 -2.30 -2.99 14.09
CA ALA A 43 -2.60 -2.12 12.97
C ALA A 43 -2.48 -0.63 13.34
N PHE A 44 -2.97 -0.26 14.53
CA PHE A 44 -2.89 1.11 15.02
C PHE A 44 -1.43 1.54 15.28
N PHE A 45 -0.63 0.68 15.93
CA PHE A 45 0.80 0.95 16.14
C PHE A 45 1.54 1.09 14.80
N SER A 46 1.25 0.21 13.84
CA SER A 46 1.83 0.27 12.48
C SER A 46 1.49 1.56 11.76
N LEU A 47 0.24 2.01 11.87
CA LEU A 47 -0.20 3.30 11.32
C LEU A 47 0.55 4.48 11.96
N CYS A 48 0.70 4.46 13.28
CA CYS A 48 1.46 5.49 14.00
C CYS A 48 2.94 5.49 13.60
N LEU A 49 3.55 4.31 13.43
CA LEU A 49 4.95 4.19 13.01
C LEU A 49 5.17 4.74 11.58
N ILE A 50 4.28 4.40 10.64
CA ILE A 50 4.34 4.93 9.28
C ILE A 50 4.15 6.46 9.30
N GLY A 51 3.17 6.95 10.07
CA GLY A 51 2.95 8.39 10.28
C GLY A 51 4.18 9.09 10.83
N LEU A 52 4.83 8.51 11.84
CA LEU A 52 6.09 9.02 12.40
C LEU A 52 7.19 9.09 11.34
N TYR A 53 7.35 8.04 10.53
CA TYR A 53 8.37 8.03 9.47
C TYR A 53 8.11 9.08 8.40
N ILE A 54 6.86 9.30 8.02
CA ILE A 54 6.49 10.39 7.10
C ILE A 54 6.80 11.75 7.72
N LEU A 55 6.45 11.97 8.99
CA LEU A 55 6.76 13.20 9.69
C LEU A 55 8.28 13.44 9.80
N LEU A 56 9.04 12.42 10.15
CA LEU A 56 10.50 12.51 10.21
C LEU A 56 11.11 12.74 8.82
N ALA A 57 10.60 12.11 7.76
CA ALA A 57 11.04 12.36 6.40
C ALA A 57 10.83 13.81 5.96
N ILE A 58 9.78 14.49 6.46
CA ILE A 58 9.47 15.87 6.14
C ILE A 58 10.30 16.83 7.04
N PHE A 59 10.27 16.60 8.34
CA PHE A 59 10.76 17.58 9.31
C PHE A 59 12.21 17.38 9.73
N ALA A 60 12.71 16.15 9.85
CA ALA A 60 14.07 15.92 10.33
C ALA A 60 15.16 16.60 9.45
N PRO A 61 15.09 16.55 8.10
CA PRO A 61 16.04 17.30 7.29
C PRO A 61 15.91 18.82 7.40
N MET A 62 14.69 19.33 7.72
CA MET A 62 14.45 20.79 7.82
C MET A 62 15.04 21.40 9.10
N PHE A 63 15.03 20.63 10.18
CA PHE A 63 15.53 21.09 11.50
C PHE A 63 16.97 20.66 11.79
N SER A 64 17.63 19.97 10.84
CA SER A 64 19.01 19.57 11.01
C SER A 64 19.97 20.74 10.73
N GLN A 65 21.09 20.74 11.46
CA GLN A 65 22.22 21.63 11.21
C GLN A 65 23.08 21.14 10.02
N TYR A 66 22.89 19.90 9.59
CA TYR A 66 23.66 19.27 8.51
C TYR A 66 22.83 19.22 7.23
N ASP A 67 23.49 19.49 6.10
CA ASP A 67 22.94 19.21 4.79
C ASP A 67 23.26 17.77 4.35
N TYR A 68 22.34 17.11 3.65
CA TYR A 68 22.47 15.71 3.23
C TYR A 68 23.56 15.48 2.17
N SER A 69 24.01 16.54 1.49
CA SER A 69 24.99 16.49 0.39
C SER A 69 26.39 16.94 0.79
N THR A 70 26.50 17.74 1.85
CA THR A 70 27.76 18.32 2.28
C THR A 70 28.73 17.27 2.80
N GLN A 71 29.91 17.19 2.20
CA GLN A 71 30.97 16.26 2.58
C GLN A 71 31.94 16.91 3.54
N ASN A 72 32.41 16.19 4.57
CA ASN A 72 33.39 16.63 5.53
C ASN A 72 34.46 15.57 5.76
N VAL A 73 35.62 15.77 5.15
CA VAL A 73 36.77 14.83 5.23
C VAL A 73 37.22 14.56 6.67
N ASN A 74 37.10 15.56 7.57
CA ASN A 74 37.49 15.43 8.98
C ASN A 74 36.51 14.57 9.81
N GLU A 75 35.33 14.29 9.28
CA GLU A 75 34.23 13.56 9.95
C GLU A 75 33.86 12.25 9.25
N MET A 76 34.77 11.70 8.44
CA MET A 76 34.54 10.47 7.71
C MET A 76 34.37 9.28 8.65
N SER A 77 33.33 8.46 8.40
CA SER A 77 33.05 7.20 9.09
C SER A 77 33.03 7.27 10.62
N GLN A 78 32.57 8.38 11.17
CA GLN A 78 32.41 8.53 12.62
C GLN A 78 31.26 7.67 13.12
N SER A 79 31.47 6.98 14.24
CA SER A 79 30.45 6.20 14.93
C SER A 79 29.33 7.07 15.50
N LEU A 80 28.24 6.44 15.95
CA LEU A 80 27.12 7.12 16.59
C LEU A 80 27.60 8.00 17.75
N SER A 81 27.15 9.25 17.77
CA SER A 81 27.51 10.23 18.79
C SER A 81 26.38 11.23 19.03
N SER A 82 26.50 12.07 20.04
CA SER A 82 25.54 13.17 20.28
C SER A 82 25.52 14.20 19.15
N LYS A 83 26.63 14.32 18.40
CA LYS A 83 26.76 15.20 17.24
C LYS A 83 26.13 14.55 15.98
N HIS A 84 26.38 13.27 15.77
CA HIS A 84 25.87 12.47 14.65
C HIS A 84 25.11 11.26 15.18
N TRP A 85 23.81 11.35 15.29
CA TRP A 85 22.97 10.34 15.93
C TRP A 85 23.07 8.96 15.29
N PHE A 86 23.18 8.90 13.96
CA PHE A 86 23.40 7.66 13.21
C PHE A 86 24.84 7.52 12.70
N GLY A 87 25.75 8.42 13.16
CA GLY A 87 27.12 8.48 12.67
C GLY A 87 27.20 9.15 11.31
N THR A 88 28.36 9.02 10.66
CA THR A 88 28.62 9.56 9.32
C THR A 88 29.00 8.46 8.33
N ASP A 89 28.84 8.74 7.05
CA ASP A 89 29.25 7.83 5.98
C ASP A 89 30.74 7.98 5.60
N SER A 90 31.16 7.24 4.58
CA SER A 90 32.56 7.25 4.08
C SER A 90 33.01 8.58 3.51
N LEU A 91 32.10 9.53 3.27
CA LEU A 91 32.38 10.89 2.79
C LEU A 91 32.18 11.95 3.88
N GLY A 92 31.92 11.52 5.13
CA GLY A 92 31.69 12.43 6.25
C GLY A 92 30.32 13.12 6.22
N ARG A 93 29.33 12.58 5.48
CA ARG A 93 27.95 13.10 5.45
C ARG A 93 27.16 12.51 6.61
N ASP A 94 26.30 13.31 7.23
CA ASP A 94 25.48 12.87 8.36
C ASP A 94 24.42 11.84 7.95
N LEU A 95 24.46 10.64 8.56
CA LEU A 95 23.56 9.54 8.22
C LEU A 95 22.13 9.75 8.74
N TRP A 96 21.91 10.52 9.80
CA TRP A 96 20.57 10.85 10.28
C TRP A 96 19.79 11.63 9.22
N VAL A 97 20.36 12.73 8.74
CA VAL A 97 19.73 13.57 7.72
C VAL A 97 19.54 12.80 6.42
N ARG A 98 20.57 12.05 5.99
CA ARG A 98 20.51 11.23 4.78
C ARG A 98 19.45 10.12 4.88
N SER A 99 19.28 9.53 6.06
CA SER A 99 18.26 8.50 6.28
C SER A 99 16.84 9.03 6.07
N TRP A 100 16.55 10.25 6.56
CA TRP A 100 15.23 10.85 6.40
C TRP A 100 15.01 11.49 5.02
N MET A 101 16.05 12.02 4.40
CA MET A 101 16.00 12.39 2.97
C MET A 101 15.76 11.16 2.10
N GLY A 102 16.45 10.05 2.39
CA GLY A 102 16.24 8.76 1.73
C GLY A 102 14.82 8.21 1.96
N ALA A 103 14.28 8.37 3.18
CA ALA A 103 12.89 8.04 3.49
C ALA A 103 11.91 8.79 2.60
N ARG A 104 12.09 10.13 2.47
CA ARG A 104 11.25 10.97 1.60
C ARG A 104 11.19 10.42 0.18
N VAL A 105 12.34 10.04 -0.35
CA VAL A 105 12.43 9.51 -1.72
C VAL A 105 11.84 8.11 -1.84
N SER A 106 12.26 7.16 -0.99
CA SER A 106 11.78 5.76 -1.05
C SER A 106 10.28 5.67 -0.81
N LEU A 107 9.74 6.43 0.16
CA LEU A 107 8.29 6.49 0.41
C LEU A 107 7.55 7.13 -0.76
N THR A 108 8.06 8.25 -1.32
CA THR A 108 7.43 8.89 -2.48
C THR A 108 7.34 7.94 -3.67
N ILE A 109 8.41 7.22 -3.99
CA ILE A 109 8.41 6.24 -5.10
C ILE A 109 7.45 5.09 -4.78
N GLY A 110 7.53 4.52 -3.58
CA GLY A 110 6.69 3.40 -3.17
C GLY A 110 5.20 3.74 -3.23
N PHE A 111 4.79 4.87 -2.67
CA PHE A 111 3.39 5.32 -2.71
C PHE A 111 2.96 5.71 -4.13
N ALA A 112 3.74 6.54 -4.83
CA ALA A 112 3.37 7.01 -6.17
C ALA A 112 3.24 5.86 -7.16
N ALA A 113 4.23 4.96 -7.23
CA ALA A 113 4.18 3.81 -8.13
C ALA A 113 2.99 2.90 -7.79
N SER A 114 2.73 2.62 -6.50
CA SER A 114 1.60 1.77 -6.09
C SER A 114 0.26 2.41 -6.43
N ILE A 115 0.08 3.70 -6.19
CA ILE A 115 -1.16 4.43 -6.51
C ILE A 115 -1.39 4.45 -8.02
N ILE A 116 -0.39 4.76 -8.84
CA ILE A 116 -0.51 4.79 -10.30
C ILE A 116 -0.85 3.39 -10.83
N ASN A 117 -0.14 2.36 -10.37
CA ASN A 117 -0.40 0.96 -10.73
C ASN A 117 -1.82 0.53 -10.33
N ALA A 118 -2.26 0.91 -9.15
CA ALA A 118 -3.61 0.67 -8.70
C ALA A 118 -4.64 1.36 -9.59
N CYS A 119 -4.47 2.66 -9.87
CA CYS A 119 -5.40 3.40 -10.73
C CYS A 119 -5.52 2.76 -12.13
N ILE A 120 -4.40 2.46 -12.79
CA ILE A 120 -4.40 1.82 -14.11
C ILE A 120 -5.06 0.43 -14.03
N GLY A 121 -4.63 -0.38 -13.07
CA GLY A 121 -5.14 -1.74 -12.88
C GLY A 121 -6.64 -1.77 -12.56
N TYR A 122 -7.12 -0.85 -11.73
CA TYR A 122 -8.54 -0.80 -11.35
C TYR A 122 -9.44 -0.35 -12.49
N ILE A 123 -8.99 0.61 -13.30
CA ILE A 123 -9.74 1.04 -14.49
C ILE A 123 -9.81 -0.10 -15.50
N LEU A 124 -8.67 -0.69 -15.88
CA LEU A 124 -8.63 -1.76 -16.87
C LEU A 124 -9.30 -3.04 -16.36
N GLY A 125 -9.09 -3.41 -15.09
CA GLY A 125 -9.74 -4.56 -14.46
C GLY A 125 -11.25 -4.38 -14.32
N GLY A 126 -11.69 -3.16 -13.97
CA GLY A 126 -13.11 -2.80 -13.88
C GLY A 126 -13.82 -2.93 -15.24
N ILE A 127 -13.23 -2.36 -16.30
CA ILE A 127 -13.75 -2.46 -17.68
C ILE A 127 -13.76 -3.92 -18.15
N SER A 128 -12.64 -4.63 -17.97
CA SER A 128 -12.48 -6.04 -18.35
C SER A 128 -13.53 -6.92 -17.68
N GLY A 129 -13.68 -6.83 -16.36
CA GLY A 129 -14.64 -7.63 -15.60
C GLY A 129 -16.10 -7.30 -15.90
N PHE A 130 -16.43 -6.03 -16.12
CA PHE A 130 -17.82 -5.62 -16.34
C PHE A 130 -18.33 -5.95 -17.74
N TYR A 131 -17.59 -5.56 -18.79
CA TYR A 131 -18.02 -5.79 -20.17
C TYR A 131 -17.87 -7.25 -20.59
N GLY A 132 -16.80 -7.92 -20.16
CA GLY A 132 -16.57 -9.32 -20.55
C GLY A 132 -16.31 -9.49 -22.06
N GLY A 133 -16.53 -10.70 -22.56
CA GLY A 133 -16.48 -11.01 -24.00
C GLY A 133 -15.18 -10.58 -24.70
N LYS A 134 -15.30 -9.89 -25.83
CA LYS A 134 -14.15 -9.46 -26.65
C LYS A 134 -13.27 -8.40 -25.94
N VAL A 135 -13.87 -7.52 -25.13
CA VAL A 135 -13.15 -6.48 -24.38
C VAL A 135 -12.26 -7.13 -23.32
N ASP A 136 -12.83 -8.05 -22.55
CA ASP A 136 -12.10 -8.82 -21.56
C ASP A 136 -10.97 -9.64 -22.21
N MET A 137 -11.29 -10.35 -23.31
CA MET A 137 -10.30 -11.14 -24.03
C MET A 137 -9.11 -10.30 -24.52
N LEU A 138 -9.35 -9.09 -25.04
CA LEU A 138 -8.28 -8.20 -25.53
C LEU A 138 -7.40 -7.72 -24.38
N ILE A 139 -8.02 -7.21 -23.31
CA ILE A 139 -7.28 -6.72 -22.13
C ILE A 139 -6.46 -7.85 -21.50
N GLN A 140 -7.07 -9.03 -21.33
CA GLN A 140 -6.36 -10.16 -20.72
C GLN A 140 -5.25 -10.71 -21.63
N ARG A 141 -5.34 -10.62 -22.94
CA ARG A 141 -4.21 -10.95 -23.84
C ARG A 141 -3.00 -10.07 -23.60
N ILE A 142 -3.22 -8.75 -23.46
CA ILE A 142 -2.13 -7.81 -23.15
C ILE A 142 -1.54 -8.15 -21.75
N VAL A 143 -2.42 -8.37 -20.77
CA VAL A 143 -2.03 -8.76 -19.41
C VAL A 143 -1.21 -10.07 -19.42
N ASP A 144 -1.62 -11.08 -20.18
CA ASP A 144 -0.96 -12.39 -20.24
C ASP A 144 0.43 -12.30 -20.88
N VAL A 145 0.56 -11.54 -21.96
CA VAL A 145 1.86 -11.29 -22.64
C VAL A 145 2.83 -10.60 -21.67
N LEU A 146 2.37 -9.52 -21.02
CA LEU A 146 3.21 -8.77 -20.11
C LEU A 146 3.54 -9.56 -18.84
N TYR A 147 2.61 -10.37 -18.34
CA TYR A 147 2.83 -11.24 -17.17
C TYR A 147 3.85 -12.35 -17.42
N GLY A 148 3.98 -12.81 -18.67
CA GLY A 148 4.97 -13.80 -19.08
C GLY A 148 6.42 -13.31 -18.97
N ILE A 149 6.64 -12.00 -18.84
CA ILE A 149 7.98 -11.41 -18.73
C ILE A 149 8.22 -11.02 -17.26
N PRO A 150 9.33 -11.46 -16.63
CA PRO A 150 9.66 -11.04 -15.28
C PRO A 150 9.70 -9.51 -15.15
N SER A 151 8.83 -8.95 -14.31
CA SER A 151 8.65 -7.50 -14.18
C SER A 151 9.93 -6.74 -13.85
N MET A 152 10.82 -7.35 -13.07
CA MET A 152 12.12 -6.78 -12.72
C MET A 152 13.00 -6.57 -13.95
N ILE A 153 13.01 -7.52 -14.90
CA ILE A 153 13.80 -7.41 -16.14
C ILE A 153 13.29 -6.24 -16.98
N VAL A 154 11.96 -6.13 -17.14
CA VAL A 154 11.35 -4.99 -17.88
C VAL A 154 11.74 -3.67 -17.22
N THR A 155 11.64 -3.57 -15.90
CA THR A 155 11.98 -2.35 -15.17
C THR A 155 13.45 -1.99 -15.35
N ILE A 156 14.38 -2.97 -15.25
CA ILE A 156 15.82 -2.75 -15.46
C ILE A 156 16.09 -2.26 -16.89
N LEU A 157 15.54 -2.91 -17.90
CA LEU A 157 15.74 -2.50 -19.31
C LEU A 157 15.21 -1.08 -19.56
N LEU A 158 14.05 -0.75 -19.00
CA LEU A 158 13.50 0.59 -19.10
C LEU A 158 14.39 1.63 -18.40
N MET A 159 14.92 1.33 -17.21
CA MET A 159 15.86 2.21 -16.51
C MET A 159 17.13 2.47 -17.31
N VAL A 160 17.65 1.48 -18.02
CA VAL A 160 18.82 1.65 -18.90
C VAL A 160 18.50 2.61 -20.07
N VAL A 161 17.27 2.58 -20.58
CA VAL A 161 16.85 3.42 -21.71
C VAL A 161 16.44 4.82 -21.28
N ILE A 162 15.60 4.93 -20.23
CA ILE A 162 15.02 6.20 -19.77
C ILE A 162 16.04 6.98 -18.93
N GLY A 163 16.94 6.27 -18.25
CA GLY A 163 17.93 6.85 -17.35
C GLY A 163 17.55 6.75 -15.87
N ASN A 164 18.30 7.45 -15.02
CA ASN A 164 18.21 7.36 -13.57
C ASN A 164 17.44 8.56 -13.01
N GLY A 165 16.74 8.34 -11.90
CA GLY A 165 16.02 9.40 -11.19
C GLY A 165 14.67 8.93 -10.66
N VAL A 166 14.06 9.74 -9.79
CA VAL A 166 12.77 9.42 -9.15
C VAL A 166 11.67 9.18 -10.20
N HIS A 167 11.56 10.10 -11.18
CA HIS A 167 10.53 9.99 -12.23
C HIS A 167 10.76 8.76 -13.12
N CYS A 168 12.03 8.50 -13.49
CA CYS A 168 12.39 7.34 -14.31
C CYS A 168 12.02 6.02 -13.60
N LEU A 169 12.31 5.91 -12.30
CA LEU A 169 11.94 4.76 -11.48
C LEU A 169 10.43 4.56 -11.44
N ILE A 170 9.67 5.61 -11.16
CA ILE A 170 8.20 5.53 -11.11
C ILE A 170 7.66 5.07 -12.48
N ILE A 171 8.09 5.69 -13.58
CA ILE A 171 7.63 5.32 -14.92
C ILE A 171 7.97 3.86 -15.23
N ALA A 172 9.21 3.43 -14.99
CA ALA A 172 9.65 2.07 -15.26
C ALA A 172 8.87 1.03 -14.44
N MET A 173 8.61 1.30 -13.16
CA MET A 173 7.81 0.44 -12.29
C MET A 173 6.32 0.41 -12.71
N CYS A 174 5.79 1.50 -13.23
CA CYS A 174 4.40 1.59 -13.66
C CYS A 174 4.11 0.93 -15.01
N MET A 175 5.12 0.60 -15.81
CA MET A 175 4.88 -0.04 -17.11
C MET A 175 4.27 -1.45 -17.00
N VAL A 176 4.60 -2.19 -15.94
CA VAL A 176 4.11 -3.57 -15.72
C VAL A 176 3.49 -3.79 -14.34
N GLY A 177 3.64 -2.87 -13.41
CA GLY A 177 3.19 -3.05 -12.03
C GLY A 177 1.66 -3.09 -11.86
N TRP A 178 0.90 -2.55 -12.81
CA TRP A 178 -0.57 -2.50 -12.80
C TRP A 178 -1.25 -3.85 -13.05
N ILE A 179 -0.54 -4.83 -13.61
CA ILE A 179 -1.07 -6.13 -14.06
C ILE A 179 -1.75 -6.88 -12.91
N GLY A 180 -1.09 -6.97 -11.74
CA GLY A 180 -1.64 -7.64 -10.56
C GLY A 180 -2.95 -7.01 -10.08
N SER A 181 -2.98 -5.69 -10.01
CA SER A 181 -4.17 -4.92 -9.63
C SER A 181 -5.31 -5.09 -10.65
N CYS A 182 -4.99 -5.16 -11.94
CA CYS A 182 -5.98 -5.39 -13.00
C CYS A 182 -6.66 -6.76 -12.85
N ARG A 183 -5.89 -7.83 -12.67
CA ARG A 183 -6.43 -9.18 -12.45
C ARG A 183 -7.26 -9.27 -11.18
N PHE A 184 -6.79 -8.65 -10.10
CA PHE A 184 -7.49 -8.62 -8.83
C PHE A 184 -8.87 -7.96 -8.96
N VAL A 185 -8.94 -6.74 -9.48
CA VAL A 185 -10.20 -6.00 -9.62
C VAL A 185 -11.13 -6.65 -10.63
N ARG A 186 -10.60 -7.17 -11.74
CA ARG A 186 -11.39 -7.96 -12.68
C ARG A 186 -12.13 -9.11 -11.98
N GLY A 187 -11.43 -9.87 -11.14
CA GLY A 187 -12.03 -10.98 -10.37
C GLY A 187 -13.17 -10.54 -9.46
N GLU A 188 -13.00 -9.40 -8.77
CA GLU A 188 -14.03 -8.87 -7.88
C GLU A 188 -15.22 -8.29 -8.67
N VAL A 189 -14.97 -7.60 -9.77
CA VAL A 189 -16.03 -7.05 -10.63
C VAL A 189 -16.86 -8.15 -11.30
N LEU A 190 -16.23 -9.25 -11.73
CA LEU A 190 -16.94 -10.41 -12.28
C LEU A 190 -17.95 -10.98 -11.28
N LYS A 191 -17.59 -11.07 -9.99
CA LYS A 191 -18.50 -11.56 -8.93
C LYS A 191 -19.69 -10.62 -8.74
N LEU A 192 -19.44 -9.31 -8.71
CA LEU A 192 -20.47 -8.31 -8.46
C LEU A 192 -21.35 -8.04 -9.67
N ARG A 193 -20.87 -8.24 -10.88
CA ARG A 193 -21.64 -8.04 -12.12
C ARG A 193 -22.92 -8.88 -12.16
N GLU A 194 -22.89 -10.07 -11.57
CA GLU A 194 -24.02 -11.00 -11.50
C GLU A 194 -24.96 -10.74 -10.30
N SER A 195 -24.72 -9.67 -9.51
CA SER A 195 -25.52 -9.37 -8.32
C SER A 195 -26.87 -8.70 -8.66
N ASP A 196 -27.86 -8.90 -7.79
CA ASP A 196 -29.22 -8.38 -7.96
C ASP A 196 -29.28 -6.84 -8.10
N PHE A 197 -28.42 -6.10 -7.36
CA PHE A 197 -28.40 -4.64 -7.44
C PHE A 197 -27.87 -4.14 -8.80
N VAL A 198 -26.94 -4.87 -9.44
CA VAL A 198 -26.47 -4.55 -10.79
C VAL A 198 -27.56 -4.87 -11.82
N ALA A 199 -28.24 -6.01 -11.68
CA ALA A 199 -29.37 -6.38 -12.53
C ALA A 199 -30.49 -5.32 -12.44
N ALA A 200 -30.85 -4.90 -11.24
CA ALA A 200 -31.85 -3.84 -11.02
C ALA A 200 -31.44 -2.51 -11.67
N ALA A 201 -30.17 -2.09 -11.52
CA ALA A 201 -29.66 -0.85 -12.14
C ALA A 201 -29.74 -0.91 -13.67
N ARG A 202 -29.46 -2.07 -14.29
CA ARG A 202 -29.60 -2.26 -15.74
C ARG A 202 -31.06 -2.17 -16.20
N ILE A 203 -32.00 -2.78 -15.46
CA ILE A 203 -33.44 -2.72 -15.77
C ILE A 203 -33.92 -1.26 -15.71
N LEU A 204 -33.40 -0.46 -14.79
CA LEU A 204 -33.70 0.97 -14.66
C LEU A 204 -33.01 1.83 -15.73
N GLY A 205 -32.27 1.26 -16.68
CA GLY A 205 -31.60 1.97 -17.77
C GLY A 205 -30.39 2.78 -17.33
N VAL A 206 -29.77 2.48 -16.18
CA VAL A 206 -28.56 3.19 -15.73
C VAL A 206 -27.40 2.86 -16.68
N PRO A 207 -26.65 3.85 -17.21
CA PRO A 207 -25.51 3.61 -18.09
C PRO A 207 -24.43 2.76 -17.41
N ASP A 208 -23.81 1.85 -18.18
CA ASP A 208 -22.81 0.89 -17.70
C ASP A 208 -21.67 1.54 -16.91
N MET A 209 -21.09 2.66 -17.41
CA MET A 209 -20.04 3.38 -16.71
C MET A 209 -20.49 3.93 -15.35
N VAL A 210 -21.73 4.33 -15.24
CA VAL A 210 -22.31 4.78 -13.96
C VAL A 210 -22.46 3.59 -13.01
N ILE A 211 -22.88 2.42 -13.51
CA ILE A 211 -22.95 1.19 -12.71
C ILE A 211 -21.55 0.82 -12.18
N ILE A 212 -20.53 0.85 -13.03
CA ILE A 212 -19.14 0.57 -12.60
C ILE A 212 -18.72 1.54 -11.50
N ILE A 213 -18.82 2.86 -11.76
CA ILE A 213 -18.23 3.89 -10.89
C ILE A 213 -19.05 4.08 -9.60
N LYS A 214 -20.39 4.10 -9.69
CA LYS A 214 -21.26 4.42 -8.53
C LYS A 214 -21.76 3.21 -7.77
N HIS A 215 -21.81 2.03 -8.39
CA HIS A 215 -22.37 0.84 -7.74
C HIS A 215 -21.33 -0.25 -7.49
N ILE A 216 -20.46 -0.57 -8.46
CA ILE A 216 -19.50 -1.68 -8.29
C ILE A 216 -18.26 -1.24 -7.54
N LEU A 217 -17.54 -0.20 -8.01
CA LEU A 217 -16.28 0.24 -7.41
C LEU A 217 -16.41 0.60 -5.92
N PRO A 218 -17.46 1.31 -5.45
CA PRO A 218 -17.61 1.56 -4.02
C PRO A 218 -17.79 0.30 -3.17
N ASN A 219 -18.42 -0.74 -3.73
CA ASN A 219 -18.60 -2.00 -3.02
C ASN A 219 -17.31 -2.82 -2.87
N VAL A 220 -16.33 -2.64 -3.76
CA VAL A 220 -15.00 -3.25 -3.67
C VAL A 220 -13.94 -2.34 -3.05
N MET A 221 -14.30 -1.12 -2.66
CA MET A 221 -13.35 -0.10 -2.20
C MET A 221 -12.49 -0.56 -1.03
N GLY A 222 -13.05 -1.29 -0.07
CA GLY A 222 -12.28 -1.83 1.05
C GLY A 222 -11.20 -2.81 0.60
N LEU A 223 -11.54 -3.70 -0.32
CA LEU A 223 -10.58 -4.66 -0.90
C LEU A 223 -9.52 -3.94 -1.75
N ILE A 224 -9.92 -2.90 -2.47
CA ILE A 224 -9.02 -2.03 -3.24
C ILE A 224 -7.97 -1.36 -2.35
N ILE A 225 -8.41 -0.75 -1.23
CA ILE A 225 -7.52 -0.08 -0.28
C ILE A 225 -6.56 -1.07 0.36
N THR A 226 -7.05 -2.23 0.75
CA THR A 226 -6.21 -3.30 1.31
C THR A 226 -5.16 -3.77 0.30
N ASN A 227 -5.56 -4.04 -0.95
CA ASN A 227 -4.65 -4.46 -2.02
C ASN A 227 -3.58 -3.38 -2.29
N LEU A 228 -3.98 -2.10 -2.36
CA LEU A 228 -3.07 -0.98 -2.53
C LEU A 228 -2.06 -0.91 -1.37
N THR A 229 -2.52 -0.99 -0.12
CA THR A 229 -1.64 -0.91 1.06
C THR A 229 -0.61 -2.03 1.06
N MET A 230 -1.01 -3.25 0.67
CA MET A 230 -0.11 -4.41 0.56
C MET A 230 0.84 -4.33 -0.64
N ALA A 231 0.54 -3.53 -1.66
CA ALA A 231 1.42 -3.33 -2.81
C ALA A 231 2.61 -2.39 -2.50
N ILE A 232 2.43 -1.43 -1.58
CA ILE A 232 3.43 -0.40 -1.26
C ILE A 232 4.75 -1.01 -0.75
N PRO A 233 4.79 -1.98 0.19
CA PRO A 233 6.02 -2.63 0.62
C PRO A 233 6.82 -3.23 -0.53
N GLY A 234 6.13 -3.89 -1.47
CA GLY A 234 6.76 -4.47 -2.65
C GLY A 234 7.40 -3.41 -3.56
N ALA A 235 6.73 -2.27 -3.72
CA ALA A 235 7.25 -1.15 -4.50
C ALA A 235 8.48 -0.50 -3.83
N ILE A 236 8.48 -0.32 -2.50
CA ILE A 236 9.64 0.16 -1.74
C ILE A 236 10.81 -0.81 -1.86
N PHE A 237 10.55 -2.11 -1.74
CA PHE A 237 11.60 -3.13 -1.91
C PHE A 237 12.18 -3.10 -3.33
N GLN A 238 11.34 -2.99 -4.35
CA GLN A 238 11.78 -2.93 -5.74
C GLN A 238 12.63 -1.66 -5.99
N GLU A 239 12.24 -0.50 -5.47
CA GLU A 239 13.05 0.73 -5.51
C GLU A 239 14.41 0.51 -4.83
N ALA A 240 14.40 -0.03 -3.60
CA ALA A 240 15.63 -0.27 -2.84
C ALA A 240 16.57 -1.22 -3.58
N PHE A 241 16.05 -2.29 -4.19
CA PHE A 241 16.84 -3.21 -5.00
C PHE A 241 17.43 -2.55 -6.25
N LEU A 242 16.64 -1.79 -7.01
CA LEU A 242 17.12 -1.07 -8.20
C LEU A 242 18.20 -0.04 -7.84
N SER A 243 18.01 0.67 -6.73
CA SER A 243 18.99 1.60 -6.20
C SER A 243 20.27 0.89 -5.74
N TYR A 244 20.14 -0.25 -5.09
CA TYR A 244 21.25 -1.09 -4.65
C TYR A 244 22.14 -1.55 -5.83
N ILE A 245 21.53 -2.02 -6.94
CA ILE A 245 22.31 -2.42 -8.13
C ILE A 245 22.84 -1.22 -8.94
N GLY A 246 22.50 0.01 -8.57
CA GLY A 246 23.02 1.24 -9.16
C GLY A 246 22.15 1.87 -10.25
N LEU A 247 20.94 1.39 -10.45
CA LEU A 247 19.95 1.98 -11.35
C LEU A 247 19.01 2.97 -10.64
N GLY A 248 19.29 3.31 -9.38
CA GLY A 248 18.51 4.24 -8.58
C GLY A 248 18.84 5.70 -8.84
N ILE A 249 18.83 6.47 -7.76
CA ILE A 249 19.07 7.91 -7.77
C ILE A 249 20.56 8.18 -7.78
N LYS A 250 20.97 9.13 -8.61
CA LYS A 250 22.38 9.56 -8.68
C LYS A 250 22.75 10.48 -7.53
N PRO A 251 24.00 10.42 -7.05
CA PRO A 251 24.52 11.41 -6.11
C PRO A 251 24.32 12.85 -6.62
N PRO A 252 24.09 13.84 -5.72
CA PRO A 252 24.09 13.73 -4.25
C PRO A 252 22.79 13.15 -3.67
N GLY A 253 21.77 12.90 -4.48
CA GLY A 253 20.51 12.32 -4.03
C GLY A 253 20.70 10.97 -3.31
N CYS A 254 19.79 10.67 -2.39
CA CYS A 254 19.81 9.42 -1.63
C CYS A 254 18.41 8.83 -1.52
N SER A 255 18.37 7.52 -1.42
CA SER A 255 17.24 6.70 -1.00
C SER A 255 17.75 5.66 -0.01
N TRP A 256 16.86 4.96 0.66
CA TRP A 256 17.29 3.88 1.54
C TRP A 256 18.10 2.80 0.81
N GLY A 257 17.75 2.48 -0.44
CA GLY A 257 18.50 1.54 -1.26
C GLY A 257 19.91 2.04 -1.63
N VAL A 258 20.05 3.33 -1.93
CA VAL A 258 21.36 3.96 -2.17
C VAL A 258 22.21 3.92 -0.91
N LEU A 259 21.64 4.27 0.25
CA LEU A 259 22.35 4.21 1.54
C LEU A 259 22.79 2.79 1.88
N ALA A 260 21.93 1.79 1.65
CA ALA A 260 22.27 0.39 1.85
C ALA A 260 23.44 -0.04 0.94
N LYS A 261 23.45 0.38 -0.32
CA LYS A 261 24.55 0.12 -1.26
C LYS A 261 25.86 0.76 -0.81
N GLU A 262 25.83 2.02 -0.41
CA GLU A 262 27.02 2.72 0.11
C GLU A 262 27.53 2.05 1.39
N GLY A 263 26.63 1.69 2.31
CA GLY A 263 26.97 1.09 3.61
C GLY A 263 27.52 -0.33 3.51
N ILE A 264 27.10 -1.14 2.52
CA ILE A 264 27.60 -2.52 2.38
C ILE A 264 29.10 -2.57 2.06
N ALA A 265 29.63 -1.56 1.38
CA ALA A 265 31.05 -1.44 1.13
C ALA A 265 31.87 -1.26 2.42
N GLN A 266 31.25 -0.77 3.49
CA GLN A 266 31.85 -0.52 4.80
C GLN A 266 31.43 -1.54 5.88
N LEU A 267 30.69 -2.58 5.51
CA LEU A 267 30.04 -3.50 6.45
C LEU A 267 31.00 -4.12 7.49
N ARG A 268 32.23 -4.41 7.09
CA ARG A 268 33.23 -5.07 7.97
C ARG A 268 33.80 -4.15 9.03
N ILE A 269 33.86 -2.84 8.75
CA ILE A 269 34.53 -1.85 9.61
C ILE A 269 33.49 -0.95 10.29
N HIS A 270 32.47 -0.51 9.53
CA HIS A 270 31.42 0.40 9.98
C HIS A 270 30.01 -0.17 9.71
N PRO A 271 29.59 -1.25 10.39
CA PRO A 271 28.33 -1.96 10.09
C PRO A 271 27.08 -1.08 10.26
N TYR A 272 27.14 -0.03 11.09
CA TYR A 272 26.01 0.88 11.29
C TYR A 272 25.56 1.58 9.99
N GLN A 273 26.48 1.79 9.04
CA GLN A 273 26.17 2.45 7.76
C GLN A 273 25.18 1.65 6.89
N VAL A 274 25.15 0.32 7.02
CA VAL A 274 24.18 -0.53 6.33
C VAL A 274 23.02 -0.91 7.24
N VAL A 275 23.24 -1.08 8.54
CA VAL A 275 22.20 -1.49 9.49
C VAL A 275 21.10 -0.43 9.58
N VAL A 276 21.48 0.86 9.62
CA VAL A 276 20.50 1.96 9.69
C VAL A 276 19.49 1.93 8.53
N PRO A 277 19.88 2.00 7.26
CA PRO A 277 18.90 1.95 6.17
C PRO A 277 18.17 0.60 6.09
N ALA A 278 18.82 -0.52 6.41
CA ALA A 278 18.18 -1.83 6.42
C ALA A 278 17.06 -1.91 7.46
N VAL A 279 17.28 -1.42 8.69
CA VAL A 279 16.25 -1.37 9.74
C VAL A 279 15.08 -0.49 9.31
N LEU A 280 15.33 0.67 8.70
CA LEU A 280 14.29 1.57 8.21
C LEU A 280 13.43 0.91 7.11
N ILE A 281 14.05 0.22 6.14
CA ILE A 281 13.34 -0.55 5.11
C ILE A 281 12.51 -1.65 5.76
N CYS A 282 13.13 -2.52 6.58
CA CYS A 282 12.45 -3.67 7.18
C CYS A 282 11.27 -3.25 8.07
N THR A 283 11.45 -2.25 8.93
CA THR A 283 10.39 -1.78 9.84
C THR A 283 9.26 -1.10 9.08
N THR A 284 9.56 -0.35 8.01
CA THR A 284 8.55 0.26 7.14
C THR A 284 7.73 -0.81 6.42
N MET A 285 8.39 -1.80 5.81
CA MET A 285 7.72 -2.90 5.11
C MET A 285 6.85 -3.71 6.08
N LEU A 286 7.37 -4.04 7.25
CA LEU A 286 6.63 -4.75 8.28
C LEU A 286 5.40 -3.96 8.74
N ALA A 287 5.56 -2.67 9.03
CA ALA A 287 4.46 -1.82 9.47
C ALA A 287 3.37 -1.69 8.38
N LEU A 288 3.75 -1.54 7.11
CA LEU A 288 2.81 -1.48 6.00
C LEU A 288 2.06 -2.80 5.78
N ASN A 289 2.73 -3.96 5.91
CA ASN A 289 2.09 -5.27 5.83
C ASN A 289 1.09 -5.47 6.97
N LEU A 290 1.50 -5.21 8.22
CA LEU A 290 0.63 -5.33 9.40
C LEU A 290 -0.56 -4.35 9.35
N LEU A 291 -0.36 -3.15 8.80
CA LEU A 291 -1.44 -2.21 8.54
C LEU A 291 -2.39 -2.75 7.47
N GLY A 292 -1.85 -3.32 6.39
CA GLY A 292 -2.64 -3.94 5.32
C GLY A 292 -3.52 -5.08 5.82
N ASP A 293 -2.98 -5.96 6.67
CA ASP A 293 -3.75 -7.03 7.33
C ASP A 293 -4.86 -6.45 8.22
N GLY A 294 -4.54 -5.44 9.04
CA GLY A 294 -5.54 -4.77 9.87
C GLY A 294 -6.63 -4.04 9.06
N LEU A 295 -6.28 -3.48 7.90
CA LEU A 295 -7.26 -2.90 6.97
C LEU A 295 -8.14 -3.99 6.35
N ARG A 296 -7.57 -5.12 5.98
CA ARG A 296 -8.32 -6.27 5.46
C ARG A 296 -9.38 -6.73 6.45
N ASP A 297 -9.00 -6.90 7.71
CA ASP A 297 -9.93 -7.30 8.79
C ASP A 297 -11.01 -6.22 9.02
N ALA A 298 -10.61 -4.95 9.00
CA ALA A 298 -11.53 -3.84 9.21
C ALA A 298 -12.59 -3.70 8.09
N PHE A 299 -12.23 -4.06 6.86
CA PHE A 299 -13.11 -3.98 5.70
C PHE A 299 -13.85 -5.29 5.37
N ASP A 300 -13.58 -6.40 6.07
CA ASP A 300 -14.24 -7.68 5.82
C ASP A 300 -15.74 -7.59 6.21
N PRO A 301 -16.67 -7.79 5.22
CA PRO A 301 -18.11 -7.76 5.50
C PRO A 301 -18.56 -8.87 6.43
N LYS A 302 -17.88 -10.02 6.46
CA LYS A 302 -18.24 -11.18 7.30
C LYS A 302 -18.08 -10.91 8.80
N LEU A 303 -17.19 -9.99 9.15
CA LEU A 303 -16.96 -9.59 10.54
C LEU A 303 -17.92 -8.48 11.00
N ARG A 304 -18.79 -7.98 10.11
CA ARG A 304 -19.80 -6.98 10.47
C ARG A 304 -20.90 -7.63 11.30
N GLY A 305 -21.07 -7.18 12.51
CA GLY A 305 -22.18 -7.63 13.38
C GLY A 305 -21.83 -8.74 14.38
N THR A 306 -20.59 -9.23 14.40
CA THR A 306 -20.16 -10.25 15.38
C THR A 306 -19.57 -9.67 16.68
N GLU A 307 -19.47 -8.33 16.82
CA GLU A 307 -18.95 -7.64 18.02
C GLU A 307 -20.02 -6.73 18.66
#